data_b5f915a3bf172c3def1dd1ae9df7591f
#
_entry.id   b5f915a3bf172c3def1dd1ae9df7591f
#
_cell.length_a   1.000
_cell.length_b   1.000
_cell.length_c   1.000
_cell.angle_alpha   90.00
_cell.angle_beta   90.00
_cell.angle_gamma   90.00
#
_symmetry.space_group_name_H-M   'P 1'
#
loop_
_entity.id
_entity.type
_entity.pdbx_description
1 polymer ?
#
loop_
_entity_poly.entity_id
_entity_poly.type
_entity_poly.pdbx_seq_one_letter_code
_entity_poly.pdbx_strand_id
1 'polypeptide(L)'
;DVCSSDLIKLGTSAFISEASIACMMFLGNYVFIHHLGEDGVAAFSIACYFFPIIFMVYNAIAQSAQPIISYNFGAGQPDRVRKALHLAIRTALICGISFFIITFLCRQNIVSLFIDRSCPAFDIAVNGIPYFGVGFIFFAANMIGIGYYQSIRRGQRATIITLLRGVVFMLIGFFVLPLVLGVPGIWLAVSLAELLTTLYIIGIYFKDRFMVHRL
;
A
#
# COMPACT_ATOMS: atom_id res chain seq x y z
N ASP A 1 18.40 -16.33 23.07
CA ASP A 1 16.93 -16.47 23.04
C ASP A 1 16.20 -15.14 22.77
N VAL A 2 16.68 -14.00 23.27
CA VAL A 2 16.10 -12.66 22.96
C VAL A 2 16.24 -12.32 21.47
N CYS A 3 17.37 -12.64 20.86
CA CYS A 3 17.64 -12.40 19.44
C CYS A 3 16.71 -13.21 18.52
N SER A 4 16.40 -14.45 18.88
CA SER A 4 15.49 -15.34 18.14
C SER A 4 14.05 -14.82 18.13
N SER A 5 13.55 -14.34 19.27
CA SER A 5 12.20 -13.77 19.39
C SER A 5 12.04 -12.49 18.57
N ASP A 6 13.04 -11.62 18.51
CA ASP A 6 12.98 -10.38 17.76
C ASP A 6 13.07 -10.63 16.24
N LEU A 7 13.87 -11.62 15.82
CA LEU A 7 13.93 -12.06 14.41
C LEU A 7 12.58 -12.63 13.95
N ILE A 8 11.92 -13.45 14.79
CA ILE A 8 10.59 -13.98 14.46
C ILE A 8 9.56 -12.86 14.34
N LYS A 9 9.56 -11.86 15.23
CA LYS A 9 8.63 -10.71 15.14
C LYS A 9 8.84 -9.87 13.88
N LEU A 10 10.10 -9.64 13.50
CA LEU A 10 10.42 -8.94 12.25
C LEU A 10 10.01 -9.75 11.01
N GLY A 11 10.32 -11.05 11.00
CA GLY A 11 9.91 -11.98 9.93
C GLY A 11 8.40 -12.11 9.81
N THR A 12 7.67 -12.11 10.92
CA THR A 12 6.19 -12.13 10.91
C THR A 12 5.62 -10.90 10.23
N SER A 13 6.15 -9.71 10.48
CA SER A 13 5.69 -8.47 9.82
C SER A 13 5.94 -8.52 8.31
N ALA A 14 7.10 -9.00 7.87
CA ALA A 14 7.41 -9.16 6.45
C ALA A 14 6.50 -10.20 5.79
N PHE A 15 6.30 -11.36 6.42
CA PHE A 15 5.39 -12.39 5.93
C PHE A 15 3.95 -11.88 5.78
N ILE A 16 3.43 -11.14 6.75
CA ILE A 16 2.09 -10.55 6.67
C ILE A 16 2.00 -9.52 5.53
N SER A 17 3.06 -8.75 5.27
CA SER A 17 3.10 -7.82 4.14
C SER A 17 2.96 -8.54 2.80
N GLU A 18 3.69 -9.62 2.59
CA GLU A 18 3.61 -10.43 1.36
C GLU A 18 2.25 -11.15 1.27
N ALA A 19 1.79 -11.74 2.37
CA ALA A 19 0.47 -12.39 2.43
C ALA A 19 -0.68 -11.42 2.14
N SER A 20 -0.53 -10.13 2.46
CA SER A 20 -1.53 -9.10 2.14
C SER A 20 -1.75 -8.92 0.65
N ILE A 21 -0.71 -9.08 -0.17
CA ILE A 21 -0.82 -9.01 -1.63
C ILE A 21 -1.65 -10.18 -2.15
N ALA A 22 -1.38 -11.39 -1.67
CA ALA A 22 -2.17 -12.56 -2.03
C ALA A 22 -3.63 -12.42 -1.59
N CYS A 23 -3.87 -11.87 -0.39
CA CYS A 23 -5.21 -11.61 0.12
C CYS A 23 -5.95 -10.59 -0.77
N MET A 24 -5.30 -9.50 -1.18
CA MET A 24 -5.85 -8.52 -2.11
C MET A 24 -6.24 -9.17 -3.44
N MET A 25 -5.36 -9.98 -4.01
CA MET A 25 -5.63 -10.66 -5.28
C MET A 25 -6.80 -11.64 -5.17
N PHE A 26 -6.85 -12.42 -4.09
CA PHE A 26 -7.92 -13.38 -3.86
C PHE A 26 -9.28 -12.69 -3.66
N LEU A 27 -9.35 -11.70 -2.77
CA LEU A 27 -10.57 -10.94 -2.49
C LEU A 27 -11.03 -10.14 -3.72
N GLY A 28 -10.09 -9.51 -4.42
CA GLY A 28 -10.38 -8.78 -5.64
C GLY A 28 -10.96 -9.69 -6.70
N ASN A 29 -10.31 -10.82 -7.02
CA ASN A 29 -10.84 -11.79 -7.99
C ASN A 29 -12.25 -12.26 -7.60
N TYR A 30 -12.49 -12.58 -6.32
CA TYR A 30 -13.82 -13.00 -5.85
C TYR A 30 -14.88 -11.92 -6.08
N VAL A 31 -14.60 -10.67 -5.77
CA VAL A 31 -15.55 -9.56 -5.92
C VAL A 31 -15.75 -9.20 -7.40
N PHE A 32 -14.67 -9.19 -8.19
CA PHE A 32 -14.75 -8.88 -9.62
C PHE A 32 -15.53 -9.94 -10.38
N ILE A 33 -15.33 -11.26 -10.10
CA ILE A 33 -16.11 -12.32 -10.75
C ILE A 33 -17.59 -12.22 -10.42
N HIS A 34 -17.91 -11.87 -9.18
CA HIS A 34 -19.31 -11.79 -8.73
C HIS A 34 -20.08 -10.61 -9.36
N HIS A 35 -19.41 -9.47 -9.62
CA HIS A 35 -20.06 -8.25 -10.11
C HIS A 35 -19.91 -8.03 -11.62
N LEU A 36 -18.82 -8.48 -12.22
CA LEU A 36 -18.43 -8.17 -13.59
C LEU A 36 -18.11 -9.42 -14.44
N GLY A 37 -18.24 -10.63 -13.85
CA GLY A 37 -17.95 -11.85 -14.55
C GLY A 37 -16.47 -12.03 -14.93
N GLU A 38 -16.23 -12.89 -15.93
CA GLU A 38 -14.87 -13.22 -16.39
C GLU A 38 -14.11 -12.02 -16.95
N ASP A 39 -14.81 -11.13 -17.67
CA ASP A 39 -14.20 -9.89 -18.20
C ASP A 39 -13.72 -8.96 -17.09
N GLY A 40 -14.45 -8.90 -15.95
CA GLY A 40 -14.03 -8.16 -14.78
C GLY A 40 -12.75 -8.70 -14.15
N VAL A 41 -12.63 -10.02 -14.03
CA VAL A 41 -11.43 -10.68 -13.52
C VAL A 41 -10.24 -10.44 -14.46
N ALA A 42 -10.45 -10.56 -15.77
CA ALA A 42 -9.42 -10.27 -16.76
C ALA A 42 -8.92 -8.82 -16.63
N ALA A 43 -9.84 -7.86 -16.49
CA ALA A 43 -9.51 -6.45 -16.29
C ALA A 43 -8.75 -6.20 -14.98
N PHE A 44 -9.16 -6.81 -13.86
CA PHE A 44 -8.49 -6.68 -12.57
C PHE A 44 -7.11 -7.31 -12.57
N SER A 45 -6.91 -8.42 -13.29
CA SER A 45 -5.61 -9.08 -13.41
C SER A 45 -4.55 -8.16 -13.98
N ILE A 46 -4.90 -7.23 -14.89
CA ILE A 46 -3.96 -6.23 -15.41
C ILE A 46 -3.47 -5.31 -14.28
N ALA A 47 -4.39 -4.82 -13.43
CA ALA A 47 -4.00 -4.01 -12.27
C ALA A 47 -3.09 -4.79 -11.30
N CYS A 48 -3.35 -6.10 -11.13
CA CYS A 48 -2.53 -6.98 -10.30
C CYS A 48 -1.11 -7.17 -10.84
N TYR A 49 -0.86 -7.10 -12.15
CA TYR A 49 0.49 -7.19 -12.71
C TYR A 49 1.34 -5.94 -12.44
N PHE A 50 0.73 -4.77 -12.31
CA PHE A 50 1.44 -3.54 -11.98
C PHE A 50 1.76 -3.43 -10.49
N PHE A 51 0.91 -3.94 -9.63
CA PHE A 51 1.04 -3.77 -8.19
C PHE A 51 2.38 -4.25 -7.63
N PRO A 52 2.91 -5.44 -7.98
CA PRO A 52 4.22 -5.88 -7.51
C PRO A 52 5.37 -4.95 -7.92
N ILE A 53 5.35 -4.38 -9.12
CA ILE A 53 6.39 -3.46 -9.61
C ILE A 53 6.41 -2.21 -8.73
N ILE A 54 5.23 -1.63 -8.47
CA ILE A 54 5.08 -0.44 -7.64
C ILE A 54 5.47 -0.74 -6.18
N PHE A 55 5.07 -1.91 -5.68
CA PHE A 55 5.46 -2.40 -4.35
C PHE A 55 6.99 -2.48 -4.22
N MET A 56 7.69 -3.04 -5.21
CA MET A 56 9.15 -3.15 -5.18
C MET A 56 9.83 -1.79 -5.07
N VAL A 57 9.34 -0.76 -5.80
CA VAL A 57 9.90 0.60 -5.74
C VAL A 57 9.74 1.19 -4.34
N TYR A 58 8.54 1.11 -3.76
CA TYR A 58 8.31 1.66 -2.41
C TYR A 58 9.05 0.88 -1.33
N ASN A 59 9.14 -0.43 -1.48
CA ASN A 59 9.90 -1.28 -0.57
C ASN A 59 11.40 -0.95 -0.63
N ALA A 60 11.96 -0.70 -1.82
CA ALA A 60 13.35 -0.27 -1.97
C ALA A 60 13.62 1.08 -1.29
N ILE A 61 12.71 2.07 -1.43
CA ILE A 61 12.83 3.36 -0.76
C ILE A 61 12.76 3.17 0.78
N ALA A 62 11.81 2.37 1.26
CA ALA A 62 11.67 2.07 2.68
C ALA A 62 12.93 1.40 3.24
N GLN A 63 13.43 0.34 2.59
CA GLN A 63 14.62 -0.40 2.99
C GLN A 63 15.89 0.47 2.96
N SER A 64 16.00 1.41 2.01
CA SER A 64 17.11 2.36 1.95
C SER A 64 17.10 3.35 3.14
N ALA A 65 15.92 3.75 3.59
CA ALA A 65 15.75 4.66 4.72
C ALA A 65 15.93 3.97 6.09
N GLN A 66 15.61 2.69 6.21
CA GLN A 66 15.63 1.94 7.47
C GLN A 66 16.98 1.99 8.21
N PRO A 67 18.13 1.70 7.60
CA PRO A 67 19.42 1.73 8.29
C PRO A 67 19.76 3.15 8.77
N ILE A 68 19.43 4.18 7.99
CA ILE A 68 19.68 5.58 8.36
C ILE A 68 18.84 5.97 9.58
N ILE A 69 17.55 5.61 9.57
CA ILE A 69 16.62 5.88 10.66
C ILE A 69 17.04 5.10 11.92
N SER A 70 17.35 3.80 11.80
CA SER A 70 17.73 2.95 12.91
C SER A 70 19.02 3.42 13.59
N TYR A 71 20.04 3.77 12.80
CA TYR A 71 21.32 4.27 13.32
C TYR A 71 21.14 5.59 14.09
N ASN A 72 20.46 6.57 13.49
CA ASN A 72 20.24 7.86 14.14
C ASN A 72 19.29 7.76 15.35
N PHE A 73 18.33 6.84 15.31
CA PHE A 73 17.47 6.54 16.47
C PHE A 73 18.29 5.97 17.63
N GLY A 74 19.16 5.00 17.36
CA GLY A 74 20.06 4.42 18.38
C GLY A 74 21.07 5.42 18.94
N ALA A 75 21.50 6.40 18.12
CA ALA A 75 22.39 7.48 18.52
C ALA A 75 21.69 8.65 19.26
N GLY A 76 20.36 8.55 19.50
CA GLY A 76 19.60 9.61 20.19
C GLY A 76 19.50 10.93 19.38
N GLN A 77 19.49 10.85 18.05
CA GLN A 77 19.45 12.02 17.16
C GLN A 77 18.07 12.16 16.46
N PRO A 78 17.02 12.64 17.15
CA PRO A 78 15.66 12.67 16.63
C PRO A 78 15.50 13.58 15.40
N ASP A 79 16.27 14.65 15.30
CA ASP A 79 16.20 15.57 14.15
C ASP A 79 16.71 14.92 12.87
N ARG A 80 17.73 14.07 12.95
CA ARG A 80 18.23 13.30 11.81
C ARG A 80 17.25 12.20 11.41
N VAL A 81 16.64 11.53 12.38
CA VAL A 81 15.54 10.56 12.13
C VAL A 81 14.41 11.23 11.37
N ARG A 82 13.97 12.42 11.82
CA ARG A 82 12.91 13.19 11.17
C ARG A 82 13.28 13.61 9.74
N LYS A 83 14.51 14.10 9.53
CA LYS A 83 14.99 14.48 8.19
C LYS A 83 15.00 13.28 7.24
N ALA A 84 15.50 12.11 7.69
CA ALA A 84 15.50 10.89 6.89
C ALA A 84 14.08 10.41 6.55
N LEU A 85 13.17 10.42 7.54
CA LEU A 85 11.76 10.08 7.34
C LEU A 85 11.08 11.01 6.32
N HIS A 86 11.25 12.33 6.45
CA HIS A 86 10.67 13.30 5.51
C HIS A 86 11.22 13.13 4.10
N LEU A 87 12.51 12.86 3.96
CA LEU A 87 13.12 12.61 2.65
C LEU A 87 12.52 11.34 2.01
N ALA A 88 12.43 10.24 2.77
CA ALA A 88 11.84 9.00 2.30
C ALA A 88 10.37 9.17 1.88
N ILE A 89 9.56 9.87 2.69
CA ILE A 89 8.15 10.16 2.36
C ILE A 89 8.05 11.00 1.09
N ARG A 90 8.84 12.07 0.97
CA ARG A 90 8.83 12.92 -0.24
C ARG A 90 9.19 12.13 -1.49
N THR A 91 10.25 11.33 -1.45
CA THR A 91 10.67 10.49 -2.58
C THR A 91 9.58 9.49 -2.95
N ALA A 92 9.00 8.80 -1.97
CA ALA A 92 7.94 7.84 -2.19
C ALA A 92 6.66 8.50 -2.76
N LEU A 93 6.28 9.68 -2.27
CA LEU A 93 5.13 10.43 -2.80
C LEU A 93 5.35 10.92 -4.23
N ILE A 94 6.55 11.39 -4.55
CA ILE A 94 6.91 11.77 -5.94
C ILE A 94 6.75 10.56 -6.86
N CYS A 95 7.29 9.41 -6.47
CA CYS A 95 7.10 8.16 -7.23
C CYS A 95 5.61 7.77 -7.33
N GLY A 96 4.86 7.86 -6.23
CA GLY A 96 3.44 7.53 -6.20
C GLY A 96 2.59 8.41 -7.12
N ILE A 97 2.83 9.70 -7.09
CA ILE A 97 2.17 10.67 -7.98
C ILE A 97 2.58 10.41 -9.44
N SER A 98 3.86 10.13 -9.69
CA SER A 98 4.34 9.82 -11.03
C SER A 98 3.70 8.55 -11.58
N PHE A 99 3.63 7.47 -10.79
CA PHE A 99 2.94 6.24 -11.17
C PHE A 99 1.45 6.47 -11.45
N PHE A 100 0.77 7.25 -10.61
CA PHE A 100 -0.63 7.60 -10.85
C PHE A 100 -0.81 8.36 -12.16
N ILE A 101 0.00 9.40 -12.42
CA ILE A 101 -0.07 10.20 -13.64
C ILE A 101 0.21 9.33 -14.86
N ILE A 102 1.25 8.51 -14.86
CA ILE A 102 1.60 7.60 -15.96
C ILE A 102 0.45 6.63 -16.21
N THR A 103 -0.07 6.00 -15.16
CA THR A 103 -1.17 5.04 -15.27
C THR A 103 -2.44 5.72 -15.79
N PHE A 104 -2.73 6.93 -15.35
CA PHE A 104 -3.90 7.70 -15.79
C PHE A 104 -3.80 8.13 -17.27
N LEU A 105 -2.66 8.69 -17.68
CA LEU A 105 -2.47 9.20 -19.04
C LEU A 105 -2.29 8.07 -20.06
N CYS A 106 -1.55 7.02 -19.70
CA CYS A 106 -1.20 5.93 -20.60
C CYS A 106 -2.12 4.70 -20.48
N ARG A 107 -3.24 4.78 -19.73
CA ARG A 107 -4.11 3.64 -19.42
C ARG A 107 -4.50 2.80 -20.64
N GLN A 108 -4.87 3.42 -21.75
CA GLN A 108 -5.24 2.70 -22.99
C GLN A 108 -4.07 1.91 -23.58
N ASN A 109 -2.89 2.55 -23.65
CA ASN A 109 -1.70 1.92 -24.17
C ASN A 109 -1.21 0.78 -23.23
N ILE A 110 -1.29 1.01 -21.91
CA ILE A 110 -0.93 0.03 -20.91
C ILE A 110 -1.85 -1.20 -21.03
N VAL A 111 -3.16 -1.00 -21.06
CA VAL A 111 -4.13 -2.10 -21.16
C VAL A 111 -3.99 -2.84 -22.49
N SER A 112 -3.72 -2.13 -23.60
CA SER A 112 -3.55 -2.75 -24.92
C SER A 112 -2.31 -3.65 -25.05
N LEU A 113 -1.37 -3.62 -24.09
CA LEU A 113 -0.25 -4.55 -24.02
C LEU A 113 -0.67 -5.96 -23.56
N PHE A 114 -1.81 -6.06 -22.86
CA PHE A 114 -2.28 -7.29 -22.22
C PHE A 114 -3.55 -7.85 -22.86
N ILE A 115 -4.44 -6.99 -23.31
CA ILE A 115 -5.76 -7.36 -23.85
C ILE A 115 -6.01 -6.60 -25.14
N ASP A 116 -6.62 -7.28 -26.13
CA ASP A 116 -7.05 -6.66 -27.37
C ASP A 116 -8.15 -5.62 -27.13
N ARG A 117 -8.11 -4.53 -27.89
CA ARG A 117 -9.10 -3.42 -27.77
C ARG A 117 -10.54 -3.84 -28.12
N SER A 118 -10.73 -4.94 -28.83
CA SER A 118 -12.04 -5.50 -29.16
C SER A 118 -12.68 -6.28 -28.01
N CYS A 119 -11.92 -6.61 -26.96
CA CYS A 119 -12.39 -7.40 -25.82
C CYS A 119 -13.18 -6.50 -24.83
N PRO A 120 -14.33 -6.92 -24.30
CA PRO A 120 -15.08 -6.16 -23.29
C PRO A 120 -14.27 -5.81 -22.02
N ALA A 121 -13.36 -6.69 -21.64
CA ALA A 121 -12.46 -6.47 -20.51
C ALA A 121 -11.54 -5.24 -20.69
N PHE A 122 -11.27 -4.80 -21.95
CA PHE A 122 -10.46 -3.62 -22.23
C PHE A 122 -11.07 -2.36 -21.65
N ASP A 123 -12.35 -2.10 -21.95
CA ASP A 123 -13.06 -0.90 -21.48
C ASP A 123 -13.22 -0.91 -19.96
N ILE A 124 -13.48 -2.08 -19.39
CA ILE A 124 -13.56 -2.26 -17.93
C ILE A 124 -12.22 -1.88 -17.26
N ALA A 125 -11.10 -2.35 -17.82
CA ALA A 125 -9.77 -2.04 -17.30
C ALA A 125 -9.40 -0.56 -17.47
N VAL A 126 -9.59 -0.01 -18.67
CA VAL A 126 -9.28 1.41 -18.98
C VAL A 126 -10.03 2.37 -18.08
N ASN A 127 -11.29 2.07 -17.77
CA ASN A 127 -12.12 2.91 -16.91
C ASN A 127 -11.83 2.66 -15.41
N GLY A 128 -11.42 1.46 -15.03
CA GLY A 128 -11.20 1.08 -13.63
C GLY A 128 -9.81 1.43 -13.09
N ILE A 129 -8.76 1.26 -13.89
CA ILE A 129 -7.37 1.49 -13.49
C ILE A 129 -7.13 2.88 -12.86
N PRO A 130 -7.71 4.00 -13.32
CA PRO A 130 -7.54 5.28 -12.65
C PRO A 130 -7.98 5.28 -11.18
N TYR A 131 -9.09 4.64 -10.85
CA TYR A 131 -9.57 4.53 -9.48
C TYR A 131 -8.63 3.69 -8.60
N PHE A 132 -8.11 2.59 -9.14
CA PHE A 132 -7.10 1.78 -8.49
C PHE A 132 -5.78 2.54 -8.28
N GLY A 133 -5.39 3.32 -9.29
CA GLY A 133 -4.13 4.09 -9.29
C GLY A 133 -4.06 5.18 -8.21
N VAL A 134 -5.20 5.74 -7.78
CA VAL A 134 -5.23 6.70 -6.65
C VAL A 134 -4.61 6.10 -5.40
N GLY A 135 -4.78 4.79 -5.20
CA GLY A 135 -4.17 4.05 -4.09
C GLY A 135 -2.66 4.10 -4.05
N PHE A 136 -1.97 4.27 -5.18
CA PHE A 136 -0.51 4.29 -5.24
C PHE A 136 0.11 5.42 -4.41
N ILE A 137 -0.57 6.57 -4.33
CA ILE A 137 -0.10 7.73 -3.55
C ILE A 137 -0.11 7.41 -2.06
N PHE A 138 -1.21 6.83 -1.57
CA PHE A 138 -1.35 6.44 -0.16
C PHE A 138 -0.47 5.25 0.20
N PHE A 139 -0.36 4.28 -0.72
CA PHE A 139 0.50 3.12 -0.57
C PHE A 139 1.97 3.52 -0.37
N ALA A 140 2.46 4.51 -1.11
CA ALA A 140 3.80 5.07 -0.94
C ALA A 140 4.06 5.52 0.51
N ALA A 141 3.14 6.33 1.08
CA ALA A 141 3.24 6.82 2.45
C ALA A 141 3.18 5.67 3.49
N ASN A 142 2.31 4.69 3.25
CA ASN A 142 2.11 3.55 4.14
C ASN A 142 3.35 2.66 4.22
N MET A 143 4.03 2.38 3.10
CA MET A 143 5.25 1.59 3.08
C MET A 143 6.38 2.25 3.88
N ILE A 144 6.54 3.58 3.73
CA ILE A 144 7.52 4.33 4.52
C ILE A 144 7.14 4.36 6.00
N GLY A 145 5.85 4.50 6.33
CA GLY A 145 5.34 4.47 7.71
C GLY A 145 5.61 3.14 8.40
N ILE A 146 5.37 2.01 7.73
CA ILE A 146 5.67 0.66 8.23
C ILE A 146 7.18 0.52 8.48
N GLY A 147 8.02 0.90 7.48
CA GLY A 147 9.47 0.87 7.59
C GLY A 147 10.01 1.74 8.74
N TYR A 148 9.40 2.91 8.97
CA TYR A 148 9.72 3.77 10.09
C TYR A 148 9.49 3.09 11.45
N TYR A 149 8.31 2.49 11.67
CA TYR A 149 8.01 1.80 12.93
C TYR A 149 8.88 0.57 13.16
N GLN A 150 9.29 -0.13 12.10
CA GLN A 150 10.29 -1.21 12.18
C GLN A 150 11.64 -0.65 12.62
N SER A 151 12.09 0.47 12.07
CA SER A 151 13.40 1.09 12.33
C SER A 151 13.55 1.61 13.76
N ILE A 152 12.47 2.06 14.41
CA ILE A 152 12.48 2.57 15.80
C ILE A 152 12.11 1.51 16.83
N ARG A 153 12.30 0.23 16.52
CA ARG A 153 12.02 -0.92 17.38
C ARG A 153 10.57 -1.06 17.84
N ARG A 154 9.62 -0.50 17.11
CA ARG A 154 8.18 -0.63 17.37
C ARG A 154 7.53 -1.63 16.41
N GLY A 155 8.13 -2.81 16.24
CA GLY A 155 7.70 -3.85 15.30
C GLY A 155 6.24 -4.27 15.45
N GLN A 156 5.71 -4.34 16.67
CA GLN A 156 4.28 -4.64 16.90
C GLN A 156 3.36 -3.64 16.22
N ARG A 157 3.70 -2.34 16.18
CA ARG A 157 2.92 -1.33 15.47
C ARG A 157 2.99 -1.52 13.96
N ALA A 158 4.17 -1.83 13.44
CA ALA A 158 4.33 -2.16 12.03
C ALA A 158 3.44 -3.36 11.63
N THR A 159 3.42 -4.41 12.46
CA THR A 159 2.55 -5.58 12.26
C THR A 159 1.06 -5.21 12.29
N ILE A 160 0.62 -4.41 13.26
CA ILE A 160 -0.78 -3.95 13.34
C ILE A 160 -1.16 -3.13 12.11
N ILE A 161 -0.31 -2.19 11.67
CA ILE A 161 -0.55 -1.38 10.47
C ILE A 161 -0.69 -2.28 9.25
N THR A 162 0.20 -3.26 9.10
CA THR A 162 0.19 -4.20 7.99
C THR A 162 -1.07 -5.07 7.98
N LEU A 163 -1.51 -5.56 9.14
CA LEU A 163 -2.75 -6.33 9.28
C LEU A 163 -4.00 -5.49 8.97
N LEU A 164 -4.07 -4.27 9.50
CA LEU A 164 -5.18 -3.35 9.23
C LEU A 164 -5.27 -3.06 7.74
N ARG A 165 -4.13 -2.74 7.10
CA ARG A 165 -4.06 -2.45 5.68
C ARG A 165 -4.45 -3.65 4.82
N GLY A 166 -3.78 -4.78 5.05
CA GLY A 166 -3.85 -5.93 4.16
C GLY A 166 -5.07 -6.82 4.35
N VAL A 167 -5.72 -6.74 5.50
CA VAL A 167 -6.90 -7.59 5.81
C VAL A 167 -8.11 -6.72 6.13
N VAL A 168 -8.07 -5.95 7.23
CA VAL A 168 -9.28 -5.30 7.76
C VAL A 168 -9.83 -4.25 6.79
N PHE A 169 -9.01 -3.29 6.39
CA PHE A 169 -9.45 -2.22 5.50
C PHE A 169 -9.69 -2.70 4.08
N MET A 170 -8.99 -3.77 3.65
CA MET A 170 -9.22 -4.39 2.37
C MET A 170 -10.59 -5.08 2.32
N LEU A 171 -10.96 -5.82 3.37
CA LEU A 171 -12.30 -6.39 3.50
C LEU A 171 -13.38 -5.31 3.49
N ILE A 172 -13.21 -4.25 4.27
CA ILE A 172 -14.14 -3.12 4.28
C ILE A 172 -14.26 -2.52 2.88
N GLY A 173 -13.14 -2.28 2.19
CA GLY A 173 -13.13 -1.73 0.84
C GLY A 173 -13.91 -2.60 -0.16
N PHE A 174 -13.59 -3.89 -0.24
CA PHE A 174 -14.20 -4.78 -1.22
C PHE A 174 -15.65 -5.16 -0.93
N PHE A 175 -16.10 -5.15 0.32
CA PHE A 175 -17.48 -5.51 0.64
C PHE A 175 -18.42 -4.31 0.84
N VAL A 176 -17.90 -3.16 1.30
CA VAL A 176 -18.74 -1.99 1.59
C VAL A 176 -18.83 -1.04 0.39
N LEU A 177 -17.70 -0.73 -0.27
CA LEU A 177 -17.72 0.23 -1.38
C LEU A 177 -18.60 -0.18 -2.56
N PRO A 178 -18.62 -1.42 -3.01
CA PRO A 178 -19.49 -1.84 -4.11
C PRO A 178 -20.98 -1.63 -3.81
N LEU A 179 -21.39 -1.73 -2.55
CA LEU A 179 -22.78 -1.51 -2.13
C LEU A 179 -23.20 -0.04 -2.26
N VAL A 180 -22.25 0.89 -2.15
CA VAL A 180 -22.51 2.34 -2.17
C VAL A 180 -22.27 2.94 -3.55
N LEU A 181 -21.19 2.55 -4.21
CA LEU A 181 -20.69 3.14 -5.45
C LEU A 181 -20.79 2.22 -6.67
N GLY A 182 -21.24 0.96 -6.50
CA GLY A 182 -21.28 -0.01 -7.60
C GLY A 182 -19.89 -0.35 -8.14
N VAL A 183 -19.75 -0.44 -9.48
CA VAL A 183 -18.51 -0.82 -10.15
C VAL A 183 -17.31 0.09 -9.81
N PRO A 184 -17.42 1.43 -9.80
CA PRO A 184 -16.33 2.29 -9.32
C PRO A 184 -15.88 1.96 -7.89
N GLY A 185 -16.80 1.53 -7.02
CA GLY A 185 -16.49 1.11 -5.65
C GLY A 185 -15.57 -0.10 -5.58
N ILE A 186 -15.73 -1.06 -6.49
CA ILE A 186 -14.85 -2.24 -6.55
C ILE A 186 -13.41 -1.82 -6.85
N TRP A 187 -13.20 -0.93 -7.81
CA TRP A 187 -11.90 -0.41 -8.17
C TRP A 187 -11.27 0.49 -7.09
N LEU A 188 -12.10 1.24 -6.36
CA LEU A 188 -11.67 2.11 -5.26
C LEU A 188 -11.37 1.35 -3.96
N ALA A 189 -11.71 0.06 -3.85
CA ALA A 189 -11.56 -0.70 -2.62
C ALA A 189 -10.13 -0.68 -2.08
N VAL A 190 -9.14 -0.91 -2.95
CA VAL A 190 -7.71 -0.86 -2.59
C VAL A 190 -7.30 0.56 -2.19
N SER A 191 -7.73 1.56 -2.94
CA SER A 191 -7.42 2.97 -2.67
C SER A 191 -7.98 3.43 -1.31
N LEU A 192 -9.19 2.99 -0.95
CA LEU A 192 -9.78 3.26 0.37
C LEU A 192 -8.98 2.59 1.49
N ALA A 193 -8.61 1.33 1.33
CA ALA A 193 -7.81 0.60 2.31
C ALA A 193 -6.48 1.31 2.58
N GLU A 194 -5.82 1.79 1.54
CA GLU A 194 -4.57 2.54 1.66
C GLU A 194 -4.79 3.92 2.30
N LEU A 195 -5.86 4.62 1.96
CA LEU A 195 -6.23 5.90 2.58
C LEU A 195 -6.49 5.74 4.09
N LEU A 196 -7.31 4.77 4.49
CA LEU A 196 -7.62 4.51 5.90
C LEU A 196 -6.35 4.15 6.68
N THR A 197 -5.45 3.39 6.08
CA THR A 197 -4.14 3.06 6.66
C THR A 197 -3.30 4.32 6.86
N THR A 198 -3.24 5.20 5.86
CA THR A 198 -2.51 6.48 5.96
C THR A 198 -3.04 7.32 7.11
N LEU A 199 -4.36 7.45 7.23
CA LEU A 199 -5.00 8.20 8.32
C LEU A 199 -4.66 7.58 9.70
N TYR A 200 -4.67 6.26 9.80
CA TYR A 200 -4.27 5.55 11.01
C TYR A 200 -2.80 5.82 11.38
N ILE A 201 -1.88 5.73 10.41
CA ILE A 201 -0.44 6.01 10.62
C ILE A 201 -0.23 7.44 11.09
N ILE A 202 -0.90 8.41 10.47
CA ILE A 202 -0.84 9.82 10.86
C ILE A 202 -1.33 9.98 12.31
N GLY A 203 -2.46 9.38 12.66
CA GLY A 203 -3.02 9.44 14.01
C GLY A 203 -2.07 8.91 15.07
N ILE A 204 -1.47 7.73 14.87
CA ILE A 204 -0.52 7.17 15.84
C ILE A 204 0.80 7.95 15.88
N TYR A 205 1.26 8.50 14.76
CA TYR A 205 2.47 9.32 14.71
C TYR A 205 2.32 10.58 15.54
N PHE A 206 1.21 11.31 15.42
CA PHE A 206 0.94 12.48 16.26
C PHE A 206 0.77 12.11 17.72
N LYS A 207 0.05 11.04 18.05
CA LYS A 207 -0.07 10.57 19.44
C LYS A 207 1.29 10.29 20.09
N ASP A 208 2.19 9.67 19.36
CA ASP A 208 3.55 9.39 19.85
C ASP A 208 4.36 10.66 20.09
N ARG A 209 4.24 11.63 19.20
CA ARG A 209 4.93 12.91 19.32
C ARG A 209 4.48 13.68 20.57
N PHE A 210 3.17 13.67 20.87
CA PHE A 210 2.64 14.32 22.07
C PHE A 210 3.09 13.63 23.36
N MET A 211 3.29 12.30 23.35
CA MET A 211 3.77 11.58 24.53
C MET A 211 5.27 11.82 24.80
N VAL A 212 6.10 11.93 23.79
CA VAL A 212 7.54 12.21 23.93
C VAL A 212 7.82 13.64 24.42
N HIS A 213 6.94 14.61 24.16
CA HIS A 213 7.06 15.97 24.70
C HIS A 213 6.58 16.13 26.16
N ARG A 214 5.99 15.10 26.76
CA ARG A 214 5.52 15.11 28.16
C ARG A 214 6.44 14.37 29.12
N LEU A 215 7.53 13.77 28.62
CA LEU A 215 8.61 13.16 29.40
C LEU A 215 9.88 14.02 29.29
#